data_af09ecaa52375078a37af0a8724ffdf4
#
_entry.id   af09ecaa52375078a37af0a8724ffdf4
#
_cell.length_a   1.000
_cell.length_b   1.000
_cell.length_c   1.000
_cell.angle_alpha   90.00
_cell.angle_beta   90.00
_cell.angle_gamma   90.00
#
_symmetry.space_group_name_H-M   'P 1'
#
loop_
_entity.id
_entity.type
_entity.pdbx_description
1 polymer ?
#
loop_
_entity_poly.entity_id
_entity_poly.type
_entity_poly.pdbx_seq_one_letter_code
_entity_poly.pdbx_strand_id
1 'polypeptide(L)'
;MKLDKLLERLDYTVVQGSDSTEVTTLINDSRKVEEGSVFVCISGAVSDGHKYAADVAAKGAAAVVVEKDVEVPENVTVIKVEDTRYALALMSASYFGYPADKMKVIGITGTKGKTTTTYMIKSILEETGHKVGLIGTIEAIIGDKKIPACNTTPESYTIHKYFAEMVETGCDCVVMEVSSQGLMLHRTAGIPFEIGIFTNLGRDHIGPNEHKDFDDYKRCKGLLFKQCKLGIANVDDKYFKDVFKGSTCKVETFGFSPEADLRAENVELVSRPGYLGVAYHVAGVMDFDVEIDVPGKFSVYNSLTAISVCRHFQVPVEMIKDALKKAKVKGRIEMIKVSDDFTLMIDYAHNAMSLESLLTTLKEYNPKRLVCLFGCGGNRSKDRRFEMGEVSGRLADLTIITSDNPRFEEPQDIINDIKTGIAKTDGKYVEICDRKEAIKYAIEHGEPGDVIVLAGKGHEDYQEICGVKHPMDERVLIKEVLEELKEK
;
A
#
# COMPACT_ATOMS: atom_id res chain seq x y z
N MET A 1 15.57 -20.30 -23.39
CA MET A 1 15.20 -19.28 -24.40
C MET A 1 16.45 -18.52 -24.82
N LYS A 2 16.42 -17.81 -25.98
CA LYS A 2 17.57 -16.99 -26.38
C LYS A 2 17.60 -15.66 -25.64
N LEU A 3 18.79 -15.15 -25.37
CA LEU A 3 19.01 -13.90 -24.65
C LEU A 3 18.48 -12.68 -25.43
N ASP A 4 18.63 -12.68 -26.79
CA ASP A 4 18.07 -11.64 -27.66
C ASP A 4 16.56 -11.43 -27.46
N LYS A 5 15.82 -12.52 -27.20
CA LYS A 5 14.38 -12.45 -26.89
C LYS A 5 14.10 -11.70 -25.58
N LEU A 6 14.94 -11.89 -24.57
CA LEU A 6 14.83 -11.14 -23.31
C LEU A 6 15.14 -9.65 -23.48
N LEU A 7 16.02 -9.34 -24.43
CA LEU A 7 16.54 -7.99 -24.69
C LEU A 7 15.76 -7.22 -25.77
N GLU A 8 14.73 -7.80 -26.39
CA GLU A 8 14.06 -7.27 -27.59
C GLU A 8 13.47 -5.84 -27.46
N ARG A 9 13.23 -5.37 -26.23
CA ARG A 9 12.72 -4.00 -25.95
C ARG A 9 13.76 -3.10 -25.28
N LEU A 10 15.05 -3.49 -25.32
CA LEU A 10 16.14 -2.78 -24.68
C LEU A 10 17.15 -2.25 -25.69
N ASP A 11 17.71 -1.09 -25.40
CA ASP A 11 18.94 -0.63 -26.01
C ASP A 11 20.11 -1.23 -25.22
N TYR A 12 20.99 -1.99 -25.89
CA TYR A 12 22.12 -2.67 -25.26
C TYR A 12 23.33 -2.79 -26.18
N THR A 13 24.45 -3.11 -25.58
CA THR A 13 25.70 -3.44 -26.29
C THR A 13 26.20 -4.82 -25.85
N VAL A 14 26.53 -5.67 -26.80
CA VAL A 14 27.24 -6.92 -26.51
C VAL A 14 28.72 -6.61 -26.34
N VAL A 15 29.22 -6.71 -25.09
CA VAL A 15 30.61 -6.47 -24.76
C VAL A 15 31.44 -7.70 -24.97
N GLN A 16 30.90 -8.89 -24.66
CA GLN A 16 31.54 -10.20 -24.80
C GLN A 16 30.51 -11.26 -25.14
N GLY A 17 30.87 -12.26 -25.91
CA GLY A 17 29.99 -13.37 -26.27
C GLY A 17 28.98 -13.03 -27.34
N SER A 18 27.74 -13.51 -27.20
CA SER A 18 26.66 -13.32 -28.17
C SER A 18 25.29 -13.17 -27.52
N ASP A 19 24.42 -12.29 -28.05
CA ASP A 19 23.01 -12.16 -27.65
C ASP A 19 22.15 -13.36 -28.07
N SER A 20 22.65 -14.23 -28.98
CA SER A 20 22.01 -15.52 -29.32
C SER A 20 22.27 -16.61 -28.28
N THR A 21 23.01 -16.35 -27.20
CA THR A 21 23.24 -17.29 -26.11
C THR A 21 21.94 -17.82 -25.54
N GLU A 22 21.85 -19.15 -25.37
CA GLU A 22 20.71 -19.76 -24.70
C GLU A 22 20.78 -19.56 -23.18
N VAL A 23 19.67 -19.13 -22.60
CA VAL A 23 19.54 -18.90 -21.16
C VAL A 23 18.34 -19.65 -20.59
N THR A 24 18.45 -20.11 -19.35
CA THR A 24 17.44 -20.91 -18.66
C THR A 24 16.54 -20.05 -17.79
N THR A 25 17.14 -19.22 -16.94
CA THR A 25 16.45 -18.42 -15.90
C THR A 25 16.96 -16.99 -15.86
N LEU A 26 16.08 -16.07 -15.50
CA LEU A 26 16.39 -14.66 -15.24
C LEU A 26 16.51 -14.44 -13.73
N ILE A 27 17.67 -13.97 -13.28
CA ILE A 27 17.99 -13.88 -11.84
C ILE A 27 18.65 -12.53 -11.52
N ASN A 28 18.33 -11.98 -10.36
CA ASN A 28 18.96 -10.80 -9.75
C ASN A 28 19.49 -11.06 -8.32
N ASP A 29 19.43 -12.30 -7.84
CA ASP A 29 19.96 -12.74 -6.56
C ASP A 29 21.09 -13.76 -6.80
N SER A 30 22.34 -13.37 -6.52
CA SER A 30 23.54 -14.19 -6.76
C SER A 30 23.55 -15.53 -6.01
N ARG A 31 22.70 -15.69 -4.99
CA ARG A 31 22.55 -16.93 -4.22
C ARG A 31 21.68 -17.97 -4.95
N LYS A 32 20.90 -17.54 -5.94
CA LYS A 32 19.93 -18.36 -6.68
C LYS A 32 20.41 -18.70 -8.10
N VAL A 33 21.67 -18.42 -8.42
CA VAL A 33 22.23 -18.69 -9.74
C VAL A 33 22.32 -20.20 -9.99
N GLU A 34 21.84 -20.61 -11.15
CA GLU A 34 21.84 -21.98 -11.66
C GLU A 34 22.54 -22.00 -13.02
N GLU A 35 22.88 -23.20 -13.51
CA GLU A 35 23.49 -23.41 -14.83
C GLU A 35 22.63 -22.81 -15.94
N GLY A 36 23.23 -22.00 -16.80
CA GLY A 36 22.56 -21.33 -17.90
C GLY A 36 21.76 -20.07 -17.52
N SER A 37 21.83 -19.58 -16.25
CA SER A 37 21.14 -18.36 -15.84
C SER A 37 21.66 -17.13 -16.56
N VAL A 38 20.79 -16.11 -16.74
CA VAL A 38 21.21 -14.73 -16.98
C VAL A 38 21.05 -13.93 -15.67
N PHE A 39 22.17 -13.37 -15.19
CA PHE A 39 22.22 -12.59 -13.95
C PHE A 39 22.25 -11.10 -14.25
N VAL A 40 21.31 -10.34 -13.67
CA VAL A 40 21.26 -8.87 -13.78
C VAL A 40 21.95 -8.25 -12.57
N CYS A 41 23.04 -7.53 -12.80
CA CYS A 41 23.86 -6.88 -11.79
C CYS A 41 23.21 -5.58 -11.32
N ILE A 42 22.43 -5.62 -10.25
CA ILE A 42 21.76 -4.44 -9.71
C ILE A 42 22.66 -3.68 -8.74
N SER A 43 22.83 -2.37 -8.96
CA SER A 43 23.45 -1.47 -7.98
C SER A 43 22.43 -1.16 -6.88
N GLY A 44 22.52 -1.87 -5.74
CA GLY A 44 21.64 -1.72 -4.59
C GLY A 44 22.18 -0.72 -3.55
N ALA A 45 21.34 -0.27 -2.63
CA ALA A 45 21.71 0.65 -1.55
C ALA A 45 22.73 0.03 -0.55
N VAL A 46 22.68 -1.29 -0.35
CA VAL A 46 23.54 -2.02 0.60
C VAL A 46 24.66 -2.79 -0.11
N SER A 47 24.40 -3.31 -1.30
CA SER A 47 25.35 -4.14 -2.06
C SER A 47 25.23 -3.85 -3.54
N ASP A 48 26.38 -3.88 -4.22
CA ASP A 48 26.47 -3.73 -5.68
C ASP A 48 26.59 -5.12 -6.32
N GLY A 49 25.60 -5.49 -7.13
CA GLY A 49 25.52 -6.77 -7.84
C GLY A 49 26.69 -7.04 -8.78
N HIS A 50 27.34 -6.00 -9.32
CA HIS A 50 28.49 -6.12 -10.21
C HIS A 50 29.69 -6.82 -9.55
N LYS A 51 29.83 -6.69 -8.22
CA LYS A 51 30.88 -7.38 -7.44
C LYS A 51 30.75 -8.90 -7.47
N TYR A 52 29.59 -9.42 -7.81
CA TYR A 52 29.31 -10.85 -7.86
C TYR A 52 29.40 -11.43 -9.28
N ALA A 53 29.74 -10.62 -10.29
CA ALA A 53 29.76 -11.07 -11.69
C ALA A 53 30.68 -12.30 -11.90
N ALA A 54 31.88 -12.27 -11.36
CA ALA A 54 32.80 -13.41 -11.42
C ALA A 54 32.30 -14.65 -10.66
N ASP A 55 31.68 -14.45 -9.48
CA ASP A 55 31.16 -15.54 -8.65
C ASP A 55 29.96 -16.23 -9.34
N VAL A 56 29.07 -15.46 -9.96
CA VAL A 56 27.91 -16.03 -10.67
C VAL A 56 28.31 -16.72 -11.95
N ALA A 57 29.35 -16.22 -12.65
CA ALA A 57 29.97 -16.88 -13.78
C ALA A 57 30.52 -18.24 -13.37
N ALA A 58 31.26 -18.31 -12.24
CA ALA A 58 31.81 -19.56 -11.70
C ALA A 58 30.70 -20.56 -11.28
N LYS A 59 29.50 -20.09 -10.99
CA LYS A 59 28.32 -20.93 -10.67
C LYS A 59 27.51 -21.37 -11.90
N GLY A 60 27.97 -21.04 -13.11
CA GLY A 60 27.38 -21.48 -14.35
C GLY A 60 26.40 -20.47 -14.99
N ALA A 61 26.42 -19.20 -14.60
CA ALA A 61 25.70 -18.19 -15.34
C ALA A 61 26.19 -18.10 -16.80
N ALA A 62 25.26 -18.19 -17.77
CA ALA A 62 25.59 -18.09 -19.19
C ALA A 62 25.76 -16.64 -19.65
N ALA A 63 25.14 -15.70 -18.96
CA ALA A 63 25.22 -14.27 -19.28
C ALA A 63 25.09 -13.39 -18.03
N VAL A 64 25.70 -12.20 -18.09
CA VAL A 64 25.53 -11.12 -17.13
C VAL A 64 25.07 -9.85 -17.83
N VAL A 65 24.14 -9.12 -17.19
CA VAL A 65 23.68 -7.79 -17.65
C VAL A 65 24.21 -6.75 -16.67
N VAL A 66 24.93 -5.75 -17.19
CA VAL A 66 25.72 -4.82 -16.39
C VAL A 66 25.52 -3.38 -16.86
N GLU A 67 25.73 -2.42 -15.95
CA GLU A 67 25.85 -0.98 -16.27
C GLU A 67 27.31 -0.48 -16.11
N LYS A 68 28.19 -1.30 -15.53
CA LYS A 68 29.60 -1.05 -15.31
C LYS A 68 30.42 -2.18 -15.91
N ASP A 69 31.69 -1.93 -16.20
CA ASP A 69 32.58 -2.97 -16.70
C ASP A 69 32.85 -4.01 -15.61
N VAL A 70 32.83 -5.26 -16.00
CA VAL A 70 33.11 -6.43 -15.13
C VAL A 70 34.06 -7.38 -15.81
N GLU A 71 34.79 -8.15 -15.02
CA GLU A 71 35.70 -9.22 -15.50
C GLU A 71 35.01 -10.57 -15.27
N VAL A 72 34.75 -11.30 -16.33
CA VAL A 72 34.16 -12.66 -16.30
C VAL A 72 34.91 -13.55 -17.34
N PRO A 73 34.86 -14.89 -17.20
CA PRO A 73 35.43 -15.80 -18.18
C PRO A 73 34.90 -15.61 -19.61
N GLU A 74 35.71 -15.88 -20.63
CA GLU A 74 35.37 -15.66 -22.05
C GLU A 74 34.10 -16.38 -22.53
N ASN A 75 33.73 -17.48 -21.88
CA ASN A 75 32.53 -18.24 -22.18
C ASN A 75 31.21 -17.62 -21.65
N VAL A 76 31.29 -16.55 -20.88
CA VAL A 76 30.10 -15.84 -20.33
C VAL A 76 29.78 -14.63 -21.19
N THR A 77 28.57 -14.50 -21.62
CA THR A 77 28.11 -13.32 -22.39
C THR A 77 27.94 -12.12 -21.47
N VAL A 78 28.46 -10.97 -21.88
CA VAL A 78 28.32 -9.68 -21.16
C VAL A 78 27.51 -8.72 -21.99
N ILE A 79 26.36 -8.32 -21.45
CA ILE A 79 25.45 -7.32 -22.03
C ILE A 79 25.53 -6.05 -21.21
N LYS A 80 25.90 -4.93 -21.85
CA LYS A 80 25.94 -3.61 -21.21
C LYS A 80 24.69 -2.82 -21.55
N VAL A 81 24.07 -2.25 -20.51
CA VAL A 81 22.89 -1.39 -20.57
C VAL A 81 23.14 -0.09 -19.82
N GLU A 82 22.31 0.92 -20.03
CA GLU A 82 22.38 2.20 -19.30
C GLU A 82 21.96 2.05 -17.83
N ASP A 83 20.87 1.28 -17.58
CA ASP A 83 20.29 1.07 -16.25
C ASP A 83 19.85 -0.39 -16.11
N THR A 84 20.47 -1.11 -15.19
CA THR A 84 20.20 -2.55 -14.96
C THR A 84 18.86 -2.80 -14.29
N ARG A 85 18.27 -1.84 -13.54
CA ARG A 85 16.93 -1.98 -12.98
C ARG A 85 15.85 -1.84 -14.04
N TYR A 86 16.03 -0.88 -14.95
CA TYR A 86 15.17 -0.72 -16.11
C TYR A 86 15.24 -1.97 -17.01
N ALA A 87 16.46 -2.47 -17.25
CA ALA A 87 16.68 -3.69 -18.01
C ALA A 87 15.98 -4.89 -17.37
N LEU A 88 16.12 -5.09 -16.04
CA LEU A 88 15.44 -6.16 -15.32
C LEU A 88 13.92 -6.11 -15.50
N ALA A 89 13.33 -4.91 -15.50
CA ALA A 89 11.88 -4.77 -15.67
C ALA A 89 11.42 -5.25 -17.05
N LEU A 90 12.08 -4.79 -18.14
CA LEU A 90 11.72 -5.19 -19.49
C LEU A 90 12.05 -6.65 -19.78
N MET A 91 13.20 -7.14 -19.31
CA MET A 91 13.57 -8.57 -19.40
C MET A 91 12.57 -9.46 -18.67
N SER A 92 12.09 -9.04 -17.49
CA SER A 92 11.06 -9.77 -16.73
C SER A 92 9.74 -9.83 -17.50
N ALA A 93 9.33 -8.73 -18.13
CA ALA A 93 8.14 -8.72 -18.99
C ALA A 93 8.25 -9.75 -20.11
N SER A 94 9.38 -9.79 -20.82
CA SER A 94 9.66 -10.76 -21.89
C SER A 94 9.73 -12.18 -21.36
N TYR A 95 10.44 -12.40 -20.23
CA TYR A 95 10.62 -13.71 -19.60
C TYR A 95 9.28 -14.39 -19.28
N PHE A 96 8.31 -13.63 -18.79
CA PHE A 96 6.97 -14.10 -18.47
C PHE A 96 5.97 -13.96 -19.63
N GLY A 97 6.41 -13.63 -20.84
CA GLY A 97 5.58 -13.56 -22.06
C GLY A 97 4.59 -12.40 -22.06
N TYR A 98 5.02 -11.24 -21.56
CA TYR A 98 4.26 -9.97 -21.54
C TYR A 98 2.88 -10.10 -20.89
N PRO A 99 2.76 -10.56 -19.66
CA PRO A 99 1.46 -10.83 -19.04
C PRO A 99 0.62 -9.56 -18.85
N ALA A 100 1.25 -8.39 -18.68
CA ALA A 100 0.55 -7.11 -18.57
C ALA A 100 -0.22 -6.72 -19.85
N ASP A 101 0.17 -7.23 -21.02
CA ASP A 101 -0.53 -6.99 -22.29
C ASP A 101 -1.83 -7.81 -22.41
N LYS A 102 -2.04 -8.80 -21.53
CA LYS A 102 -3.17 -9.75 -21.56
C LYS A 102 -4.30 -9.40 -20.58
N MET A 103 -4.14 -8.35 -19.77
CA MET A 103 -5.13 -7.87 -18.81
C MET A 103 -5.07 -6.35 -18.65
N LYS A 104 -6.12 -5.74 -18.11
CA LYS A 104 -6.11 -4.30 -17.81
C LYS A 104 -5.35 -4.04 -16.51
N VAL A 105 -4.29 -3.24 -16.57
CA VAL A 105 -3.51 -2.86 -15.38
C VAL A 105 -3.92 -1.48 -14.91
N ILE A 106 -4.35 -1.39 -13.65
CA ILE A 106 -4.74 -0.14 -12.97
C ILE A 106 -3.70 0.16 -11.91
N GLY A 107 -3.00 1.30 -12.02
CA GLY A 107 -1.97 1.72 -11.07
C GLY A 107 -2.43 2.90 -10.21
N ILE A 108 -2.21 2.82 -8.90
CA ILE A 108 -2.60 3.90 -7.97
C ILE A 108 -1.37 4.44 -7.26
N THR A 109 -1.12 5.74 -7.42
CA THR A 109 -0.07 6.45 -6.68
C THR A 109 -0.65 7.58 -5.83
N GLY A 110 0.10 8.01 -4.83
CA GLY A 110 -0.24 9.07 -3.88
C GLY A 110 0.40 8.83 -2.53
N THR A 111 0.25 9.76 -1.60
CA THR A 111 0.76 9.59 -0.24
C THR A 111 -0.18 8.69 0.57
N LYS A 112 -1.47 9.01 0.60
CA LYS A 112 -2.51 8.28 1.35
C LYS A 112 -3.63 7.78 0.43
N GLY A 113 -4.42 6.82 0.91
CA GLY A 113 -5.63 6.33 0.23
C GLY A 113 -5.40 5.19 -0.77
N LYS A 114 -4.17 4.89 -1.16
CA LYS A 114 -3.88 3.82 -2.15
C LYS A 114 -4.53 2.49 -1.80
N THR A 115 -4.23 1.95 -0.63
CA THR A 115 -4.72 0.63 -0.18
C THR A 115 -6.24 0.59 -0.13
N THR A 116 -6.89 1.56 0.50
CA THR A 116 -8.36 1.60 0.58
C THR A 116 -8.99 1.66 -0.80
N THR A 117 -8.45 2.49 -1.69
CA THR A 117 -8.95 2.64 -3.05
C THR A 117 -8.75 1.35 -3.89
N THR A 118 -7.60 0.65 -3.76
CA THR A 118 -7.38 -0.62 -4.47
C THR A 118 -8.42 -1.66 -4.09
N TYR A 119 -8.72 -1.80 -2.80
CA TYR A 119 -9.75 -2.74 -2.34
C TYR A 119 -11.17 -2.32 -2.75
N MET A 120 -11.50 -1.02 -2.74
CA MET A 120 -12.79 -0.53 -3.22
C MET A 120 -12.99 -0.83 -4.72
N ILE A 121 -11.99 -0.53 -5.56
CA ILE A 121 -12.03 -0.83 -7.00
C ILE A 121 -12.22 -2.34 -7.21
N LYS A 122 -11.40 -3.16 -6.54
CA LYS A 122 -11.50 -4.62 -6.63
C LYS A 122 -12.90 -5.10 -6.26
N SER A 123 -13.44 -4.65 -5.12
CA SER A 123 -14.78 -5.03 -4.65
C SER A 123 -15.87 -4.69 -5.68
N ILE A 124 -15.85 -3.49 -6.26
CA ILE A 124 -16.85 -3.05 -7.22
C ILE A 124 -16.76 -3.87 -8.53
N LEU A 125 -15.53 -4.10 -9.03
CA LEU A 125 -15.34 -4.84 -10.28
C LEU A 125 -15.73 -6.32 -10.12
N GLU A 126 -15.46 -6.92 -8.97
CA GLU A 126 -15.85 -8.31 -8.70
C GLU A 126 -17.37 -8.53 -8.59
N GLU A 127 -18.13 -7.54 -8.10
CA GLU A 127 -19.61 -7.59 -8.11
C GLU A 127 -20.17 -7.66 -9.54
N THR A 128 -19.42 -7.22 -10.56
CA THR A 128 -19.80 -7.31 -11.97
C THR A 128 -19.22 -8.55 -12.68
N GLY A 129 -18.62 -9.45 -11.93
CA GLY A 129 -18.09 -10.71 -12.47
C GLY A 129 -16.67 -10.64 -13.03
N HIS A 130 -15.99 -9.50 -12.91
CA HIS A 130 -14.56 -9.42 -13.23
C HIS A 130 -13.73 -10.25 -12.26
N LYS A 131 -12.68 -10.89 -12.77
CA LYS A 131 -11.65 -11.54 -11.93
C LYS A 131 -10.50 -10.60 -11.72
N VAL A 132 -10.39 -10.03 -10.52
CA VAL A 132 -9.48 -8.93 -10.21
C VAL A 132 -8.29 -9.39 -9.40
N GLY A 133 -7.09 -9.28 -9.96
CA GLY A 133 -5.83 -9.36 -9.22
C GLY A 133 -5.59 -8.10 -8.37
N LEU A 134 -4.86 -8.24 -7.27
CA LEU A 134 -4.45 -7.10 -6.45
C LEU A 134 -2.97 -7.22 -6.08
N ILE A 135 -2.24 -6.09 -6.10
CA ILE A 135 -0.88 -5.99 -5.56
C ILE A 135 -0.83 -4.73 -4.69
N GLY A 136 -0.55 -4.88 -3.41
CA GLY A 136 -0.55 -3.72 -2.50
C GLY A 136 0.23 -3.91 -1.23
N THR A 137 0.08 -2.96 -0.32
CA THR A 137 0.80 -2.87 0.96
C THR A 137 0.49 -4.06 1.88
N ILE A 138 -0.73 -4.59 1.82
CA ILE A 138 -1.16 -5.69 2.70
C ILE A 138 -0.72 -7.03 2.11
N GLU A 139 -1.10 -7.27 0.87
CA GLU A 139 -0.93 -8.57 0.22
C GLU A 139 -0.99 -8.44 -1.31
N ALA A 140 -0.56 -9.49 -2.01
CA ALA A 140 -0.95 -9.74 -3.38
C ALA A 140 -2.06 -10.81 -3.40
N ILE A 141 -3.10 -10.58 -4.21
CA ILE A 141 -4.23 -11.51 -4.39
C ILE A 141 -4.22 -12.00 -5.84
N ILE A 142 -4.13 -13.32 -6.02
CA ILE A 142 -4.06 -14.00 -7.32
C ILE A 142 -5.11 -15.10 -7.31
N GLY A 143 -6.29 -14.84 -7.87
CA GLY A 143 -7.45 -15.73 -7.66
C GLY A 143 -7.73 -15.87 -6.16
N ASP A 144 -7.74 -17.11 -5.65
CA ASP A 144 -7.95 -17.38 -4.21
C ASP A 144 -6.69 -17.31 -3.37
N LYS A 145 -5.51 -17.20 -4.01
CA LYS A 145 -4.21 -17.17 -3.34
C LYS A 145 -3.92 -15.77 -2.80
N LYS A 146 -3.58 -15.68 -1.51
CA LYS A 146 -3.13 -14.47 -0.83
C LYS A 146 -1.67 -14.60 -0.43
N ILE A 147 -0.85 -13.63 -0.80
CA ILE A 147 0.59 -13.60 -0.53
C ILE A 147 0.88 -12.33 0.28
N PRO A 148 1.32 -12.43 1.54
CA PRO A 148 1.69 -11.26 2.33
C PRO A 148 2.72 -10.40 1.63
N ALA A 149 2.53 -9.09 1.63
CA ALA A 149 3.43 -8.17 0.95
C ALA A 149 4.71 -7.93 1.76
N CYS A 150 5.86 -7.94 1.08
CA CYS A 150 7.12 -7.43 1.62
C CYS A 150 7.30 -5.94 1.34
N ASN A 151 6.78 -5.47 0.22
CA ASN A 151 6.82 -4.08 -0.24
C ASN A 151 5.47 -3.73 -0.88
N THR A 152 5.06 -2.48 -0.75
CA THR A 152 3.85 -1.95 -1.42
C THR A 152 3.86 -2.22 -2.92
N THR A 153 5.03 -2.02 -3.56
CA THR A 153 5.27 -2.33 -4.96
C THR A 153 6.46 -3.29 -5.01
N PRO A 154 6.27 -4.56 -5.35
CA PRO A 154 7.34 -5.56 -5.41
C PRO A 154 8.41 -5.21 -6.46
N GLU A 155 9.53 -5.95 -6.47
CA GLU A 155 10.52 -5.88 -7.54
C GLU A 155 9.90 -6.33 -8.89
N SER A 156 10.41 -5.79 -9.99
CA SER A 156 9.84 -5.99 -11.33
C SER A 156 9.66 -7.46 -11.73
N TYR A 157 10.65 -8.31 -11.42
CA TYR A 157 10.53 -9.76 -11.65
C TYR A 157 9.32 -10.35 -10.92
N THR A 158 9.11 -9.96 -9.67
CA THR A 158 7.98 -10.45 -8.86
C THR A 158 6.64 -9.94 -9.38
N ILE A 159 6.58 -8.68 -9.85
CA ILE A 159 5.36 -8.12 -10.45
C ILE A 159 4.98 -8.93 -11.69
N HIS A 160 5.90 -9.16 -12.62
CA HIS A 160 5.61 -9.90 -13.84
C HIS A 160 5.30 -11.38 -13.59
N LYS A 161 5.93 -11.99 -12.57
CA LYS A 161 5.57 -13.32 -12.10
C LYS A 161 4.12 -13.36 -11.61
N TYR A 162 3.72 -12.42 -10.75
CA TYR A 162 2.34 -12.34 -10.27
C TYR A 162 1.34 -12.09 -11.41
N PHE A 163 1.70 -11.23 -12.36
CA PHE A 163 0.87 -11.00 -13.53
C PHE A 163 0.70 -12.27 -14.38
N ALA A 164 1.75 -13.07 -14.56
CA ALA A 164 1.65 -14.34 -15.27
C ALA A 164 0.71 -15.32 -14.53
N GLU A 165 0.87 -15.47 -13.21
CA GLU A 165 -0.03 -16.28 -12.39
C GLU A 165 -1.48 -15.76 -12.42
N MET A 166 -1.70 -14.43 -12.45
CA MET A 166 -3.03 -13.83 -12.59
C MET A 166 -3.67 -14.16 -13.94
N VAL A 167 -2.91 -14.09 -15.03
CA VAL A 167 -3.39 -14.49 -16.38
C VAL A 167 -3.76 -15.97 -16.40
N GLU A 168 -2.94 -16.84 -15.82
CA GLU A 168 -3.20 -18.29 -15.73
C GLU A 168 -4.46 -18.60 -14.90
N THR A 169 -4.73 -17.83 -13.86
CA THR A 169 -5.96 -17.98 -13.05
C THR A 169 -7.17 -17.28 -13.67
N GLY A 170 -7.01 -16.64 -14.84
CA GLY A 170 -8.08 -16.00 -15.58
C GLY A 170 -8.48 -14.61 -15.08
N CYS A 171 -7.58 -13.90 -14.38
CA CYS A 171 -7.79 -12.48 -14.07
C CYS A 171 -7.82 -11.67 -15.39
N ASP A 172 -8.81 -10.81 -15.54
CA ASP A 172 -8.97 -9.90 -16.69
C ASP A 172 -8.49 -8.49 -16.38
N CYS A 173 -8.30 -8.17 -15.09
CA CYS A 173 -7.69 -6.94 -14.65
C CYS A 173 -6.90 -7.13 -13.34
N VAL A 174 -6.01 -6.19 -13.07
CA VAL A 174 -5.26 -6.09 -11.82
C VAL A 174 -5.25 -4.64 -11.33
N VAL A 175 -5.46 -4.45 -10.04
CA VAL A 175 -5.33 -3.15 -9.37
C VAL A 175 -4.09 -3.18 -8.49
N MET A 176 -3.16 -2.25 -8.70
CA MET A 176 -1.92 -2.25 -7.94
C MET A 176 -1.57 -0.89 -7.35
N GLU A 177 -1.05 -0.93 -6.13
CA GLU A 177 -0.43 0.24 -5.51
C GLU A 177 0.95 0.49 -6.14
N VAL A 178 1.17 1.73 -6.62
CA VAL A 178 2.42 2.16 -7.24
C VAL A 178 3.09 3.21 -6.36
N SER A 179 4.07 2.78 -5.57
CA SER A 179 4.83 3.66 -4.69
C SER A 179 5.80 4.54 -5.49
N SER A 180 6.13 5.70 -4.95
CA SER A 180 7.14 6.59 -5.56
C SER A 180 8.52 5.93 -5.67
N GLN A 181 8.91 5.12 -4.69
CA GLN A 181 10.14 4.32 -4.75
C GLN A 181 10.06 3.24 -5.83
N GLY A 182 8.90 2.59 -6.01
CA GLY A 182 8.69 1.61 -7.09
C GLY A 182 8.89 2.25 -8.46
N LEU A 183 8.41 3.48 -8.65
CA LEU A 183 8.63 4.26 -9.87
C LEU A 183 10.09 4.71 -10.01
N MET A 184 10.70 5.22 -8.94
CA MET A 184 12.10 5.67 -8.91
C MET A 184 13.07 4.53 -9.26
N LEU A 185 12.79 3.33 -8.78
CA LEU A 185 13.62 2.14 -8.96
C LEU A 185 13.19 1.28 -10.18
N HIS A 186 12.45 1.84 -11.11
CA HIS A 186 11.98 1.22 -12.34
C HIS A 186 11.20 -0.11 -12.17
N ARG A 187 10.64 -0.36 -10.98
CA ARG A 187 9.92 -1.63 -10.71
C ARG A 187 8.71 -1.84 -11.60
N THR A 188 8.12 -0.75 -12.11
CA THR A 188 6.95 -0.77 -13.00
C THR A 188 7.27 -0.33 -14.42
N ALA A 189 8.55 -0.25 -14.78
CA ALA A 189 8.93 0.14 -16.14
C ALA A 189 8.42 -0.86 -17.18
N GLY A 190 7.93 -0.35 -18.30
CA GLY A 190 7.40 -1.16 -19.40
C GLY A 190 6.01 -1.77 -19.16
N ILE A 191 5.36 -1.50 -18.01
CA ILE A 191 3.96 -1.92 -17.78
C ILE A 191 3.04 -0.92 -18.48
N PRO A 192 2.19 -1.37 -19.42
CA PRO A 192 1.22 -0.51 -20.11
C PRO A 192 -0.02 -0.32 -19.22
N PHE A 193 0.01 0.65 -18.31
CA PHE A 193 -1.16 0.91 -17.48
C PHE A 193 -2.34 1.40 -18.31
N GLU A 194 -3.48 0.73 -18.18
CA GLU A 194 -4.75 1.21 -18.75
C GLU A 194 -5.18 2.49 -18.07
N ILE A 195 -5.11 2.51 -16.71
CA ILE A 195 -5.46 3.66 -15.88
C ILE A 195 -4.36 3.89 -14.85
N GLY A 196 -3.89 5.14 -14.76
CA GLY A 196 -3.04 5.65 -13.69
C GLY A 196 -3.83 6.60 -12.80
N ILE A 197 -3.72 6.45 -11.48
CA ILE A 197 -4.50 7.23 -10.52
C ILE A 197 -3.58 8.03 -9.60
N PHE A 198 -3.91 9.31 -9.39
CA PHE A 198 -3.29 10.18 -8.40
C PHE A 198 -4.29 10.55 -7.31
N THR A 199 -4.04 10.12 -6.07
CA THR A 199 -4.93 10.39 -4.94
C THR A 199 -4.62 11.70 -4.24
N ASN A 200 -3.39 11.90 -3.78
CA ASN A 200 -2.92 13.10 -3.07
C ASN A 200 -1.40 13.10 -2.88
N LEU A 201 -0.85 14.26 -2.48
CA LEU A 201 0.56 14.42 -2.18
C LEU A 201 0.77 15.20 -0.87
N GLY A 202 1.38 14.57 0.12
CA GLY A 202 1.88 15.16 1.36
C GLY A 202 3.37 14.90 1.52
N ARG A 203 4.03 15.61 2.43
CA ARG A 203 5.45 15.35 2.76
C ARG A 203 5.57 13.98 3.44
N ASP A 204 6.28 13.08 2.79
CA ASP A 204 6.56 11.73 3.28
C ASP A 204 7.75 11.16 2.48
N HIS A 205 8.37 10.09 2.96
CA HIS A 205 9.43 9.38 2.24
C HIS A 205 10.61 10.25 1.76
N ILE A 206 11.05 11.19 2.60
CA ILE A 206 12.23 12.02 2.34
C ILE A 206 13.30 11.67 3.37
N GLY A 207 14.42 11.10 2.93
CA GLY A 207 15.47 10.64 3.81
C GLY A 207 16.65 9.98 3.11
N PRO A 208 17.68 9.52 3.85
CA PRO A 208 18.94 9.04 3.26
C PRO A 208 18.82 7.87 2.27
N ASN A 209 17.82 7.01 2.41
CA ASN A 209 17.57 5.85 1.54
C ASN A 209 16.22 5.95 0.82
N GLU A 210 15.66 7.15 0.75
CA GLU A 210 14.38 7.46 0.15
C GLU A 210 14.56 8.54 -0.92
N HIS A 211 13.59 9.42 -1.09
CA HIS A 211 13.73 10.56 -2.00
C HIS A 211 14.66 11.63 -1.39
N LYS A 212 15.49 12.23 -2.22
CA LYS A 212 16.44 13.28 -1.78
C LYS A 212 15.74 14.54 -1.28
N ASP A 213 14.58 14.86 -1.87
CA ASP A 213 13.75 16.01 -1.53
C ASP A 213 12.29 15.81 -1.97
N PHE A 214 11.44 16.78 -1.65
CA PHE A 214 10.03 16.74 -1.99
C PHE A 214 9.75 16.83 -3.49
N ASP A 215 10.58 17.54 -4.23
CA ASP A 215 10.43 17.67 -5.69
C ASP A 215 10.76 16.36 -6.40
N ASP A 216 11.77 15.64 -5.94
CA ASP A 216 12.06 14.29 -6.42
C ASP A 216 10.93 13.31 -6.11
N TYR A 217 10.37 13.35 -4.89
CA TYR A 217 9.21 12.56 -4.50
C TYR A 217 8.01 12.82 -5.43
N LYS A 218 7.69 14.09 -5.67
CA LYS A 218 6.63 14.53 -6.59
C LYS A 218 6.88 14.08 -8.03
N ARG A 219 8.10 14.33 -8.53
CA ARG A 219 8.54 13.93 -9.87
C ARG A 219 8.39 12.42 -10.08
N CYS A 220 8.81 11.61 -9.12
CA CYS A 220 8.73 10.16 -9.21
C CYS A 220 7.29 9.68 -9.33
N LYS A 221 6.33 10.25 -8.57
CA LYS A 221 4.91 9.91 -8.74
C LYS A 221 4.38 10.26 -10.13
N GLY A 222 4.86 11.34 -10.73
CA GLY A 222 4.52 11.74 -12.09
C GLY A 222 4.92 10.75 -13.18
N LEU A 223 5.88 9.84 -12.91
CA LEU A 223 6.32 8.83 -13.87
C LEU A 223 5.21 7.84 -14.25
N LEU A 224 4.25 7.58 -13.37
CA LEU A 224 3.09 6.72 -13.68
C LEU A 224 2.30 7.28 -14.87
N PHE A 225 2.14 8.61 -14.96
CA PHE A 225 1.32 9.28 -15.98
C PHE A 225 2.02 9.43 -17.35
N LYS A 226 3.26 8.96 -17.44
CA LYS A 226 4.00 8.80 -18.70
C LYS A 226 3.85 7.42 -19.32
N GLN A 227 3.26 6.47 -18.59
CA GLN A 227 3.11 5.08 -19.01
C GLN A 227 1.67 4.56 -18.84
N CYS A 228 0.69 5.43 -18.65
CA CYS A 228 -0.74 5.06 -18.66
C CYS A 228 -1.48 5.70 -19.85
N LYS A 229 -2.59 5.09 -20.23
CA LYS A 229 -3.46 5.64 -21.30
C LYS A 229 -4.39 6.72 -20.76
N LEU A 230 -4.93 6.51 -19.56
CA LEU A 230 -5.82 7.43 -18.85
C LEU A 230 -5.25 7.75 -17.48
N GLY A 231 -5.17 9.04 -17.15
CA GLY A 231 -4.86 9.53 -15.82
C GLY A 231 -6.13 9.98 -15.10
N ILE A 232 -6.38 9.48 -13.90
CA ILE A 232 -7.48 9.92 -13.02
C ILE A 232 -6.85 10.69 -11.86
N ALA A 233 -7.22 11.97 -11.70
CA ALA A 233 -6.53 12.89 -10.81
C ALA A 233 -7.44 13.58 -9.82
N ASN A 234 -7.02 13.64 -8.55
CA ASN A 234 -7.63 14.49 -7.55
C ASN A 234 -7.30 15.96 -7.84
N VAL A 235 -8.29 16.72 -8.33
CA VAL A 235 -8.12 18.14 -8.69
C VAL A 235 -7.98 19.06 -7.49
N ASP A 236 -8.42 18.62 -6.31
CA ASP A 236 -8.33 19.39 -5.06
C ASP A 236 -6.94 19.34 -4.44
N ASP A 237 -6.07 18.43 -4.89
CA ASP A 237 -4.68 18.40 -4.45
C ASP A 237 -3.88 19.50 -5.14
N LYS A 238 -3.27 20.39 -4.36
CA LYS A 238 -2.52 21.55 -4.87
C LYS A 238 -1.35 21.19 -5.77
N TYR A 239 -0.85 19.96 -5.71
CA TYR A 239 0.26 19.47 -6.54
C TYR A 239 -0.20 18.70 -7.78
N PHE A 240 -1.52 18.61 -8.01
CA PHE A 240 -2.08 17.91 -9.16
C PHE A 240 -1.40 18.31 -10.47
N LYS A 241 -1.32 19.63 -10.79
CA LYS A 241 -0.74 20.13 -12.02
C LYS A 241 0.76 19.78 -12.16
N ASP A 242 1.48 19.76 -11.04
CA ASP A 242 2.90 19.42 -11.04
C ASP A 242 3.13 17.93 -11.30
N VAL A 243 2.32 17.06 -10.68
CA VAL A 243 2.42 15.59 -10.84
C VAL A 243 2.12 15.18 -12.28
N PHE A 244 1.18 15.87 -12.95
CA PHE A 244 0.81 15.60 -14.34
C PHE A 244 1.67 16.36 -15.36
N LYS A 245 2.64 17.15 -14.92
CA LYS A 245 3.54 17.87 -15.84
C LYS A 245 4.32 16.91 -16.73
N GLY A 246 4.13 17.05 -18.04
CA GLY A 246 4.75 16.19 -19.06
C GLY A 246 4.12 14.80 -19.17
N SER A 247 2.91 14.59 -18.63
CA SER A 247 2.10 13.40 -18.92
C SER A 247 1.68 13.36 -20.38
N THR A 248 1.51 12.16 -20.91
CA THR A 248 1.07 11.92 -22.30
C THR A 248 -0.34 11.31 -22.36
N CYS A 249 -0.92 11.00 -21.21
CA CYS A 249 -2.24 10.37 -21.10
C CYS A 249 -3.37 11.40 -21.20
N LYS A 250 -4.57 10.94 -21.56
CA LYS A 250 -5.81 11.67 -21.31
C LYS A 250 -5.98 11.84 -19.80
N VAL A 251 -6.47 13.00 -19.34
CA VAL A 251 -6.68 13.27 -17.90
C VAL A 251 -8.17 13.47 -17.64
N GLU A 252 -8.66 12.79 -16.61
CA GLU A 252 -9.97 12.98 -16.01
C GLU A 252 -9.78 13.30 -14.53
N THR A 253 -10.70 14.10 -13.97
CA THR A 253 -10.53 14.66 -12.63
C THR A 253 -11.67 14.25 -11.69
N PHE A 254 -11.34 14.13 -10.40
CA PHE A 254 -12.32 13.96 -9.35
C PHE A 254 -11.99 14.85 -8.15
N GLY A 255 -12.99 15.14 -7.31
CA GLY A 255 -12.81 15.93 -6.10
C GLY A 255 -14.11 16.54 -5.58
N PHE A 256 -13.98 17.56 -4.74
CA PHE A 256 -15.08 18.43 -4.29
C PHE A 256 -15.20 19.69 -5.15
N SER A 257 -14.13 20.03 -5.85
CA SER A 257 -14.11 21.22 -6.72
C SER A 257 -15.21 21.16 -7.78
N PRO A 258 -15.92 22.27 -8.04
CA PRO A 258 -16.87 22.36 -9.16
C PRO A 258 -16.25 22.08 -10.53
N GLU A 259 -14.92 22.20 -10.65
CA GLU A 259 -14.18 21.95 -11.89
C GLU A 259 -13.88 20.46 -12.12
N ALA A 260 -14.15 19.58 -11.14
CA ALA A 260 -13.93 18.15 -11.27
C ALA A 260 -14.97 17.52 -12.22
N ASP A 261 -14.49 16.60 -13.10
CA ASP A 261 -15.37 15.82 -14.00
C ASP A 261 -16.35 14.96 -13.20
N LEU A 262 -15.87 14.37 -12.09
CA LEU A 262 -16.67 13.63 -11.11
C LEU A 262 -16.50 14.25 -9.72
N ARG A 263 -17.56 14.72 -9.11
CA ARG A 263 -17.47 15.45 -7.84
C ARG A 263 -18.44 14.94 -6.79
N ALA A 264 -18.09 15.17 -5.52
CA ALA A 264 -18.97 14.94 -4.39
C ALA A 264 -19.63 16.26 -3.97
N GLU A 265 -20.94 16.22 -3.82
CA GLU A 265 -21.76 17.30 -3.30
C GLU A 265 -22.57 16.82 -2.10
N ASN A 266 -23.08 17.73 -1.26
CA ASN A 266 -23.97 17.42 -0.13
C ASN A 266 -23.44 16.32 0.79
N VAL A 267 -22.18 16.45 1.22
CA VAL A 267 -21.51 15.44 2.07
C VAL A 267 -22.06 15.50 3.48
N GLU A 268 -22.56 14.39 3.97
CA GLU A 268 -23.12 14.21 5.31
C GLU A 268 -22.40 13.08 6.06
N LEU A 269 -22.05 13.34 7.33
CA LEU A 269 -21.51 12.32 8.22
C LEU A 269 -22.67 11.51 8.80
N VAL A 270 -22.61 10.19 8.63
CA VAL A 270 -23.64 9.26 9.09
C VAL A 270 -23.17 8.56 10.34
N SER A 271 -23.86 8.79 11.47
CA SER A 271 -23.57 8.13 12.74
C SER A 271 -24.81 7.39 13.23
N ARG A 272 -24.68 6.09 13.45
CA ARG A 272 -25.72 5.20 14.01
C ARG A 272 -25.03 4.26 15.01
N PRO A 273 -25.73 3.66 15.98
CA PRO A 273 -25.13 2.69 16.87
C PRO A 273 -24.38 1.57 16.12
N GLY A 274 -23.08 1.44 16.38
CA GLY A 274 -22.21 0.47 15.70
C GLY A 274 -21.85 0.76 14.24
N TYR A 275 -22.16 1.98 13.74
CA TYR A 275 -21.93 2.39 12.36
C TYR A 275 -21.47 3.85 12.26
N LEU A 276 -20.37 4.10 11.58
CA LEU A 276 -19.89 5.42 11.17
C LEU A 276 -19.61 5.40 9.67
N GLY A 277 -20.27 6.26 8.92
CA GLY A 277 -20.16 6.32 7.47
C GLY A 277 -20.23 7.73 6.92
N VAL A 278 -20.27 7.85 5.61
CA VAL A 278 -20.44 9.10 4.88
C VAL A 278 -21.43 8.88 3.76
N ALA A 279 -22.40 9.79 3.64
CA ALA A 279 -23.32 9.88 2.50
C ALA A 279 -23.00 11.13 1.68
N TYR A 280 -23.14 11.06 0.36
CA TYR A 280 -22.95 12.21 -0.52
C TYR A 280 -23.61 11.99 -1.87
N HIS A 281 -23.82 13.07 -2.59
CA HIS A 281 -24.28 13.07 -3.97
C HIS A 281 -23.09 13.07 -4.92
N VAL A 282 -23.05 12.11 -5.83
CA VAL A 282 -22.09 12.06 -6.95
C VAL A 282 -22.65 12.89 -8.09
N ALA A 283 -21.92 13.90 -8.53
CA ALA A 283 -22.34 14.80 -9.60
C ALA A 283 -21.26 14.92 -10.71
N GLY A 284 -21.66 15.42 -11.87
CA GLY A 284 -20.79 15.61 -13.02
C GLY A 284 -21.03 14.57 -14.12
N VAL A 285 -20.02 13.78 -14.47
CA VAL A 285 -20.17 12.73 -15.51
C VAL A 285 -21.03 11.55 -15.08
N MET A 286 -21.40 11.48 -13.81
CA MET A 286 -22.39 10.57 -13.23
C MET A 286 -23.24 11.36 -12.24
N ASP A 287 -24.47 10.85 -11.92
CA ASP A 287 -25.45 11.54 -11.07
C ASP A 287 -26.22 10.50 -10.24
N PHE A 288 -25.88 10.38 -8.93
CA PHE A 288 -26.55 9.47 -7.99
C PHE A 288 -26.10 9.71 -6.54
N ASP A 289 -26.93 9.28 -5.59
CA ASP A 289 -26.58 9.29 -4.17
C ASP A 289 -25.88 8.00 -3.76
N VAL A 290 -24.87 8.13 -2.86
CA VAL A 290 -24.12 6.99 -2.32
C VAL A 290 -23.89 7.16 -0.82
N GLU A 291 -23.93 6.05 -0.10
CA GLU A 291 -23.52 5.93 1.30
C GLU A 291 -22.41 4.86 1.40
N ILE A 292 -21.35 5.15 2.14
CA ILE A 292 -20.20 4.28 2.33
C ILE A 292 -19.97 4.01 3.82
N ASP A 293 -19.68 2.74 4.17
CA ASP A 293 -19.41 2.26 5.53
C ASP A 293 -17.92 2.46 5.91
N VAL A 294 -17.40 3.68 5.67
CA VAL A 294 -16.08 4.08 6.10
C VAL A 294 -16.13 5.58 6.41
N PRO A 295 -15.80 6.00 7.64
CA PRO A 295 -15.94 7.40 8.05
C PRO A 295 -14.94 8.35 7.38
N GLY A 296 -15.36 9.63 7.33
CA GLY A 296 -14.52 10.77 7.03
C GLY A 296 -14.40 11.14 5.55
N LYS A 297 -14.02 12.40 5.32
CA LYS A 297 -13.87 12.98 3.97
C LYS A 297 -12.87 12.24 3.08
N PHE A 298 -11.83 11.61 3.66
CA PHE A 298 -10.90 10.79 2.87
C PHE A 298 -11.59 9.60 2.20
N SER A 299 -12.62 9.06 2.82
CA SER A 299 -13.39 7.96 2.25
C SER A 299 -14.22 8.41 1.04
N VAL A 300 -14.66 9.69 1.02
CA VAL A 300 -15.29 10.28 -0.17
C VAL A 300 -14.30 10.32 -1.33
N TYR A 301 -13.07 10.82 -1.12
CA TYR A 301 -12.05 10.81 -2.19
C TYR A 301 -11.74 9.40 -2.69
N ASN A 302 -11.59 8.43 -1.77
CA ASN A 302 -11.29 7.05 -2.14
C ASN A 302 -12.42 6.42 -2.95
N SER A 303 -13.66 6.63 -2.54
CA SER A 303 -14.84 6.11 -3.25
C SER A 303 -15.09 6.83 -4.59
N LEU A 304 -14.94 8.17 -4.67
CA LEU A 304 -14.95 8.88 -5.95
C LEU A 304 -13.91 8.35 -6.93
N THR A 305 -12.70 8.07 -6.43
CA THR A 305 -11.64 7.45 -7.23
C THR A 305 -12.09 6.09 -7.76
N ALA A 306 -12.66 5.24 -6.91
CA ALA A 306 -13.14 3.93 -7.30
C ALA A 306 -14.29 4.02 -8.32
N ILE A 307 -15.24 4.93 -8.11
CA ILE A 307 -16.35 5.22 -9.05
C ILE A 307 -15.79 5.68 -10.40
N SER A 308 -14.81 6.59 -10.42
CA SER A 308 -14.16 7.08 -11.64
C SER A 308 -13.55 5.95 -12.46
N VAL A 309 -12.90 4.98 -11.81
CA VAL A 309 -12.33 3.80 -12.48
C VAL A 309 -13.44 2.89 -13.00
N CYS A 310 -14.41 2.54 -12.15
CA CYS A 310 -15.45 1.56 -12.48
C CYS A 310 -16.38 2.03 -13.61
N ARG A 311 -16.51 3.35 -13.79
CA ARG A 311 -17.18 3.93 -14.96
C ARG A 311 -16.58 3.45 -16.28
N HIS A 312 -15.26 3.31 -16.37
CA HIS A 312 -14.56 2.81 -17.58
C HIS A 312 -14.72 1.31 -17.81
N PHE A 313 -15.24 0.60 -16.80
CA PHE A 313 -15.66 -0.79 -16.90
C PHE A 313 -17.18 -0.93 -17.08
N GLN A 314 -17.90 0.18 -17.27
CA GLN A 314 -19.35 0.23 -17.47
C GLN A 314 -20.16 -0.44 -16.35
N VAL A 315 -19.66 -0.35 -15.11
CA VAL A 315 -20.33 -0.92 -13.93
C VAL A 315 -21.66 -0.19 -13.68
N PRO A 316 -22.78 -0.92 -13.55
CA PRO A 316 -24.07 -0.30 -13.20
C PRO A 316 -24.01 0.42 -11.86
N VAL A 317 -24.69 1.58 -11.76
CA VAL A 317 -24.68 2.43 -10.54
C VAL A 317 -25.11 1.66 -9.29
N GLU A 318 -26.15 0.84 -9.37
CA GLU A 318 -26.63 0.08 -8.19
C GLU A 318 -25.58 -0.92 -7.69
N MET A 319 -24.81 -1.54 -8.60
CA MET A 319 -23.70 -2.41 -8.19
C MET A 319 -22.55 -1.65 -7.54
N ILE A 320 -22.26 -0.42 -8.01
CA ILE A 320 -21.30 0.48 -7.36
C ILE A 320 -21.75 0.79 -5.93
N LYS A 321 -23.02 1.18 -5.74
CA LYS A 321 -23.59 1.50 -4.43
C LYS A 321 -23.52 0.31 -3.47
N ASP A 322 -23.93 -0.86 -3.94
CA ASP A 322 -23.93 -2.08 -3.12
C ASP A 322 -22.51 -2.54 -2.75
N ALA A 323 -21.57 -2.48 -3.68
CA ALA A 323 -20.17 -2.83 -3.41
C ALA A 323 -19.52 -1.86 -2.41
N LEU A 324 -19.75 -0.55 -2.55
CA LEU A 324 -19.19 0.44 -1.62
C LEU A 324 -19.74 0.32 -0.20
N LYS A 325 -20.98 -0.12 -0.01
CA LYS A 325 -21.54 -0.43 1.31
C LYS A 325 -20.90 -1.65 1.95
N LYS A 326 -20.39 -2.60 1.14
CA LYS A 326 -19.77 -3.84 1.61
C LYS A 326 -18.24 -3.75 1.69
N ALA A 327 -17.64 -2.75 1.05
CA ALA A 327 -16.19 -2.63 0.92
C ALA A 327 -15.52 -2.44 2.28
N LYS A 328 -14.83 -3.49 2.75
CA LYS A 328 -14.02 -3.47 3.97
C LYS A 328 -12.57 -3.69 3.61
N VAL A 329 -11.71 -2.93 4.27
CA VAL A 329 -10.27 -3.05 4.09
C VAL A 329 -9.64 -3.46 5.41
N LYS A 330 -9.00 -4.63 5.44
CA LYS A 330 -8.36 -5.17 6.66
C LYS A 330 -7.43 -4.11 7.28
N GLY A 331 -7.76 -3.72 8.53
CA GLY A 331 -6.96 -2.78 9.31
C GLY A 331 -6.93 -1.33 8.81
N ARG A 332 -7.95 -0.90 8.07
CA ARG A 332 -8.13 0.51 7.64
C ARG A 332 -9.53 0.97 8.02
N ILE A 333 -9.65 1.58 9.20
CA ILE A 333 -10.93 1.96 9.81
C ILE A 333 -11.91 0.79 9.72
N GLU A 334 -11.44 -0.40 10.08
CA GLU A 334 -12.20 -1.65 10.01
C GLU A 334 -13.10 -1.75 11.24
N MET A 335 -14.40 -1.54 11.05
CA MET A 335 -15.38 -1.65 12.14
C MET A 335 -15.61 -3.10 12.52
N ILE A 336 -15.50 -3.39 13.82
CA ILE A 336 -15.74 -4.71 14.42
C ILE A 336 -16.96 -4.63 15.33
N LYS A 337 -17.96 -5.45 15.03
CA LYS A 337 -19.19 -5.49 15.85
C LYS A 337 -18.91 -6.19 17.17
N VAL A 338 -18.88 -5.44 18.25
CA VAL A 338 -18.64 -5.93 19.61
C VAL A 338 -19.82 -5.59 20.56
N SER A 339 -20.53 -4.51 20.29
CA SER A 339 -21.65 -3.99 21.11
C SER A 339 -22.67 -3.29 20.22
N ASP A 340 -23.88 -3.13 20.73
CA ASP A 340 -24.89 -2.23 20.16
C ASP A 340 -24.81 -0.81 20.76
N ASP A 341 -24.07 -0.64 21.83
CA ASP A 341 -23.98 0.63 22.57
C ASP A 341 -22.85 1.53 22.07
N PHE A 342 -21.74 0.96 21.60
CA PHE A 342 -20.54 1.70 21.16
C PHE A 342 -19.94 1.11 19.88
N THR A 343 -19.14 1.91 19.21
CA THR A 343 -18.40 1.50 18.00
C THR A 343 -16.97 1.17 18.34
N LEU A 344 -16.46 0.01 17.87
CA LEU A 344 -15.06 -0.37 17.94
C LEU A 344 -14.49 -0.55 16.53
N MET A 345 -13.27 -0.03 16.28
CA MET A 345 -12.61 -0.15 14.99
C MET A 345 -11.11 -0.40 15.13
N ILE A 346 -10.53 -1.00 14.10
CA ILE A 346 -9.09 -1.25 13.96
C ILE A 346 -8.54 -0.37 12.84
N ASP A 347 -7.41 0.33 13.08
CA ASP A 347 -6.73 1.14 12.07
C ASP A 347 -5.20 1.00 12.13
N TYR A 348 -4.55 1.24 11.00
CA TYR A 348 -3.09 1.17 10.83
C TYR A 348 -2.37 2.48 11.14
N ALA A 349 -2.99 3.45 11.76
CA ALA A 349 -2.36 4.72 12.13
C ALA A 349 -1.23 4.48 13.15
N HIS A 350 0.01 4.47 12.69
CA HIS A 350 1.21 4.09 13.44
C HIS A 350 2.26 5.21 13.53
N ASN A 351 1.89 6.44 13.17
CA ASN A 351 2.68 7.66 13.34
C ASN A 351 1.78 8.84 13.72
N ALA A 352 2.36 9.91 14.22
CA ALA A 352 1.63 11.06 14.75
C ALA A 352 0.67 11.69 13.74
N MET A 353 1.11 11.92 12.51
CA MET A 353 0.30 12.53 11.46
C MET A 353 -0.91 11.66 11.08
N SER A 354 -0.73 10.34 11.02
CA SER A 354 -1.84 9.41 10.71
C SER A 354 -2.81 9.32 11.87
N LEU A 355 -2.31 9.26 13.10
CA LEU A 355 -3.12 9.22 14.32
C LEU A 355 -3.93 10.52 14.49
N GLU A 356 -3.31 11.68 14.26
CA GLU A 356 -3.98 12.97 14.30
C GLU A 356 -5.10 13.05 13.27
N SER A 357 -4.84 12.65 12.04
CA SER A 357 -5.83 12.60 10.97
C SER A 357 -7.02 11.69 11.33
N LEU A 358 -6.74 10.51 11.88
CA LEU A 358 -7.76 9.54 12.30
C LEU A 358 -8.63 10.10 13.43
N LEU A 359 -8.01 10.53 14.54
CA LEU A 359 -8.74 11.02 15.71
C LEU A 359 -9.52 12.29 15.41
N THR A 360 -8.98 13.20 14.59
CA THR A 360 -9.71 14.40 14.13
C THR A 360 -10.92 14.01 13.32
N THR A 361 -10.80 13.08 12.40
CA THR A 361 -11.92 12.56 11.61
C THR A 361 -13.01 11.95 12.49
N LEU A 362 -12.63 11.14 13.48
CA LEU A 362 -13.58 10.50 14.39
C LEU A 362 -14.29 11.52 15.30
N LYS A 363 -13.60 12.60 15.70
CA LYS A 363 -14.23 13.71 16.45
C LYS A 363 -15.34 14.44 15.67
N GLU A 364 -15.25 14.50 14.35
CA GLU A 364 -16.30 15.13 13.52
C GLU A 364 -17.66 14.43 13.67
N TYR A 365 -17.69 13.16 14.11
CA TYR A 365 -18.90 12.39 14.40
C TYR A 365 -19.52 12.69 15.79
N ASN A 366 -18.90 13.58 16.57
CA ASN A 366 -19.33 13.96 17.91
C ASN A 366 -19.58 12.75 18.84
N PRO A 367 -18.62 11.81 18.99
CA PRO A 367 -18.77 10.70 19.91
C PRO A 367 -18.95 11.23 21.33
N LYS A 368 -19.69 10.50 22.19
CA LYS A 368 -19.80 10.85 23.60
C LYS A 368 -18.42 10.82 24.27
N ARG A 369 -17.59 9.85 23.89
CA ARG A 369 -16.18 9.70 24.30
C ARG A 369 -15.39 9.03 23.17
N LEU A 370 -14.24 9.61 22.84
CA LEU A 370 -13.28 9.04 21.90
C LEU A 370 -12.17 8.33 22.68
N VAL A 371 -12.10 7.02 22.58
CA VAL A 371 -11.07 6.18 23.21
C VAL A 371 -10.04 5.72 22.18
N CYS A 372 -8.76 5.97 22.45
CA CYS A 372 -7.66 5.58 21.58
C CYS A 372 -6.76 4.56 22.27
N LEU A 373 -6.71 3.33 21.77
CA LEU A 373 -5.79 2.29 22.21
C LEU A 373 -4.65 2.18 21.21
N PHE A 374 -3.40 2.37 21.65
CA PHE A 374 -2.24 2.21 20.77
C PHE A 374 -0.96 1.88 21.53
N GLY A 375 0.01 1.41 20.77
CA GLY A 375 1.41 1.26 21.18
C GLY A 375 2.34 1.76 20.07
N CYS A 376 3.64 1.74 20.34
CA CYS A 376 4.66 2.10 19.35
C CYS A 376 5.68 0.98 19.16
N GLY A 377 6.25 0.91 17.95
CA GLY A 377 7.30 -0.06 17.64
C GLY A 377 8.65 0.30 18.27
N GLY A 378 9.35 -0.71 18.75
CA GLY A 378 10.75 -0.63 19.16
C GLY A 378 11.70 -0.46 17.97
N ASN A 379 12.96 -0.07 18.23
CA ASN A 379 14.00 0.18 17.22
C ASN A 379 13.55 1.20 16.14
N ARG A 380 12.78 2.20 16.57
CA ARG A 380 12.32 3.34 15.78
C ARG A 380 12.65 4.63 16.50
N SER A 381 12.52 5.79 15.80
CA SER A 381 12.73 7.11 16.42
C SER A 381 11.85 7.27 17.66
N LYS A 382 12.44 7.69 18.76
CA LYS A 382 11.72 8.01 20.01
C LYS A 382 10.78 9.20 19.84
N ASP A 383 11.10 10.15 18.95
CA ASP A 383 10.23 11.30 18.67
C ASP A 383 8.84 10.87 18.26
N ARG A 384 8.73 9.79 17.46
CA ARG A 384 7.43 9.20 17.09
C ARG A 384 6.57 8.84 18.30
N ARG A 385 7.18 8.32 19.38
CA ARG A 385 6.49 7.90 20.60
C ARG A 385 5.96 9.13 21.35
N PHE A 386 6.81 10.15 21.47
CA PHE A 386 6.44 11.42 22.12
C PHE A 386 5.32 12.12 21.34
N GLU A 387 5.47 12.23 20.02
CA GLU A 387 4.48 12.87 19.16
C GLU A 387 3.13 12.14 19.15
N MET A 388 3.12 10.80 19.07
CA MET A 388 1.88 10.02 19.13
C MET A 388 1.20 10.14 20.49
N GLY A 389 1.96 10.15 21.58
CA GLY A 389 1.46 10.40 22.93
C GLY A 389 0.80 11.77 23.04
N GLU A 390 1.45 12.81 22.57
CA GLU A 390 0.93 14.18 22.56
C GLU A 390 -0.35 14.31 21.71
N VAL A 391 -0.38 13.72 20.52
CA VAL A 391 -1.55 13.71 19.64
C VAL A 391 -2.74 13.01 20.32
N SER A 392 -2.51 11.81 20.88
CA SER A 392 -3.58 11.08 21.56
C SER A 392 -4.08 11.83 22.79
N GLY A 393 -3.17 12.33 23.64
CA GLY A 393 -3.53 13.10 24.83
C GLY A 393 -4.31 14.39 24.54
N ARG A 394 -4.08 15.00 23.38
CA ARG A 394 -4.81 16.21 22.94
C ARG A 394 -6.15 15.91 22.30
N LEU A 395 -6.29 14.78 21.62
CA LEU A 395 -7.46 14.50 20.79
C LEU A 395 -8.39 13.41 21.36
N ALA A 396 -7.89 12.44 22.10
CA ALA A 396 -8.72 11.42 22.72
C ALA A 396 -9.21 11.85 24.12
N ASP A 397 -10.40 11.40 24.51
CA ASP A 397 -10.92 11.58 25.86
C ASP A 397 -10.30 10.58 26.85
N LEU A 398 -9.86 9.42 26.33
CA LEU A 398 -9.10 8.41 27.06
C LEU A 398 -8.09 7.75 26.12
N THR A 399 -6.85 7.67 26.53
CA THR A 399 -5.81 6.89 25.86
C THR A 399 -5.51 5.60 26.64
N ILE A 400 -5.54 4.45 25.97
CA ILE A 400 -5.07 3.17 26.52
C ILE A 400 -3.72 2.86 25.87
N ILE A 401 -2.66 2.95 26.67
CA ILE A 401 -1.29 2.73 26.20
C ILE A 401 -0.96 1.24 26.37
N THR A 402 -0.49 0.61 25.30
CA THR A 402 -0.17 -0.83 25.31
C THR A 402 1.07 -1.14 24.48
N SER A 403 1.50 -2.41 24.47
CA SER A 403 2.58 -2.88 23.61
C SER A 403 2.14 -3.00 22.14
N ASP A 404 3.09 -2.76 21.23
CA ASP A 404 2.97 -3.05 19.80
C ASP A 404 4.03 -4.10 19.41
N ASN A 405 4.97 -3.79 18.54
CA ASN A 405 6.14 -4.59 18.19
C ASN A 405 7.37 -4.09 18.98
N PRO A 406 7.66 -4.58 20.18
CA PRO A 406 8.76 -4.05 20.99
C PRO A 406 10.14 -4.35 20.38
N ARG A 407 10.24 -5.33 19.51
CA ARG A 407 11.47 -5.80 18.87
C ARG A 407 12.54 -6.12 19.91
N PHE A 408 13.61 -5.33 19.97
CA PHE A 408 14.73 -5.53 20.90
C PHE A 408 14.71 -4.57 22.11
N GLU A 409 13.60 -3.85 22.32
CA GLU A 409 13.42 -2.94 23.45
C GLU A 409 12.42 -3.51 24.47
N GLU A 410 12.55 -3.09 25.74
CA GLU A 410 11.58 -3.43 26.78
C GLU A 410 10.26 -2.68 26.48
N PRO A 411 9.11 -3.38 26.46
CA PRO A 411 7.82 -2.76 26.19
C PRO A 411 7.50 -1.60 27.11
N GLN A 412 7.89 -1.70 28.39
CA GLN A 412 7.65 -0.67 29.39
C GLN A 412 8.39 0.63 29.10
N ASP A 413 9.60 0.58 28.54
CA ASP A 413 10.37 1.77 28.18
C ASP A 413 9.68 2.51 27.03
N ILE A 414 9.10 1.79 26.06
CA ILE A 414 8.33 2.38 24.98
C ILE A 414 7.07 3.06 25.51
N ILE A 415 6.36 2.41 26.44
CA ILE A 415 5.19 2.97 27.11
C ILE A 415 5.56 4.26 27.88
N ASN A 416 6.67 4.27 28.58
CA ASN A 416 7.17 5.45 29.31
C ASN A 416 7.49 6.62 28.36
N ASP A 417 8.07 6.34 27.20
CA ASP A 417 8.28 7.36 26.17
C ASP A 417 6.93 7.96 25.69
N ILE A 418 5.90 7.12 25.43
CA ILE A 418 4.56 7.60 25.04
C ILE A 418 3.96 8.50 26.14
N LYS A 419 4.07 8.09 27.41
CA LYS A 419 3.58 8.87 28.57
C LYS A 419 4.22 10.24 28.64
N THR A 420 5.51 10.35 28.27
CA THR A 420 6.22 11.65 28.21
C THR A 420 5.56 12.60 27.20
N GLY A 421 5.03 12.07 26.09
CA GLY A 421 4.24 12.87 25.13
C GLY A 421 2.89 13.30 25.72
N ILE A 422 2.14 12.38 26.32
CA ILE A 422 0.84 12.67 26.93
C ILE A 422 0.96 13.72 28.06
N ALA A 423 2.05 13.66 28.85
CA ALA A 423 2.30 14.60 29.94
C ALA A 423 2.40 16.07 29.51
N LYS A 424 2.53 16.36 28.23
CA LYS A 424 2.46 17.72 27.67
C LYS A 424 1.01 18.21 27.45
N THR A 425 0.03 17.38 27.76
CA THR A 425 -1.40 17.64 27.57
C THR A 425 -2.17 17.35 28.84
N ASP A 426 -3.46 17.68 28.88
CA ASP A 426 -4.38 17.32 29.95
C ASP A 426 -5.06 15.95 29.73
N GLY A 427 -4.55 15.15 28.76
CA GLY A 427 -5.11 13.88 28.34
C GLY A 427 -5.08 12.81 29.43
N LYS A 428 -6.20 12.10 29.59
CA LYS A 428 -6.31 10.96 30.51
C LYS A 428 -5.79 9.70 29.86
N TYR A 429 -5.11 8.86 30.62
CA TYR A 429 -4.63 7.58 30.11
C TYR A 429 -4.71 6.45 31.14
N VAL A 430 -4.73 5.23 30.61
CA VAL A 430 -4.55 3.98 31.34
C VAL A 430 -3.40 3.23 30.67
N GLU A 431 -2.59 2.53 31.46
CA GLU A 431 -1.42 1.78 31.01
C GLU A 431 -1.67 0.30 31.22
N ILE A 432 -1.69 -0.48 30.15
CA ILE A 432 -1.88 -1.93 30.16
C ILE A 432 -0.95 -2.54 29.12
N CYS A 433 0.19 -3.10 29.57
CA CYS A 433 1.24 -3.56 28.66
C CYS A 433 0.79 -4.69 27.74
N ASP A 434 0.05 -5.66 28.25
CA ASP A 434 -0.50 -6.76 27.43
C ASP A 434 -1.62 -6.24 26.52
N ARG A 435 -1.49 -6.47 25.21
CA ARG A 435 -2.44 -5.92 24.23
C ARG A 435 -3.81 -6.58 24.32
N LYS A 436 -3.88 -7.88 24.65
CA LYS A 436 -5.16 -8.58 24.83
C LYS A 436 -5.91 -8.03 26.03
N GLU A 437 -5.23 -7.85 27.17
CA GLU A 437 -5.82 -7.25 28.36
C GLU A 437 -6.20 -5.77 28.13
N ALA A 438 -5.44 -5.05 27.33
CA ALA A 438 -5.80 -3.67 26.95
C ALA A 438 -7.08 -3.63 26.10
N ILE A 439 -7.23 -4.53 25.13
CA ILE A 439 -8.45 -4.69 24.32
C ILE A 439 -9.64 -5.09 25.20
N LYS A 440 -9.42 -6.02 26.14
CA LYS A 440 -10.44 -6.44 27.11
C LYS A 440 -10.91 -5.29 27.96
N TYR A 441 -9.98 -4.51 28.51
CA TYR A 441 -10.31 -3.30 29.28
C TYR A 441 -11.14 -2.31 28.45
N ALA A 442 -10.75 -2.06 27.19
CA ALA A 442 -11.49 -1.17 26.30
C ALA A 442 -12.94 -1.62 26.06
N ILE A 443 -13.15 -2.93 25.90
CA ILE A 443 -14.49 -3.52 25.67
C ILE A 443 -15.33 -3.51 26.95
N GLU A 444 -14.76 -3.92 28.08
CA GLU A 444 -15.46 -3.95 29.40
C GLU A 444 -15.86 -2.54 29.90
N HIS A 445 -15.11 -1.51 29.53
CA HIS A 445 -15.36 -0.12 29.95
C HIS A 445 -15.92 0.76 28.83
N GLY A 446 -16.37 0.16 27.72
CA GLY A 446 -17.07 0.86 26.65
C GLY A 446 -18.46 1.34 27.14
N GLU A 447 -18.75 2.62 26.94
CA GLU A 447 -20.01 3.26 27.33
C GLU A 447 -20.87 3.57 26.11
N PRO A 448 -22.21 3.70 26.27
CA PRO A 448 -23.09 4.08 25.16
C PRO A 448 -22.66 5.38 24.50
N GLY A 449 -22.46 5.34 23.18
CA GLY A 449 -22.02 6.47 22.37
C GLY A 449 -20.51 6.65 22.25
N ASP A 450 -19.71 5.74 22.80
CA ASP A 450 -18.25 5.76 22.62
C ASP A 450 -17.86 5.37 21.19
N VAL A 451 -16.74 5.92 20.76
CA VAL A 451 -15.96 5.45 19.62
C VAL A 451 -14.60 5.00 20.12
N ILE A 452 -14.30 3.72 19.99
CA ILE A 452 -13.06 3.08 20.43
C ILE A 452 -12.24 2.72 19.19
N VAL A 453 -11.00 3.22 19.10
CA VAL A 453 -10.09 2.88 18.02
C VAL A 453 -8.86 2.14 18.54
N LEU A 454 -8.59 0.95 17.96
CA LEU A 454 -7.36 0.20 18.12
C LEU A 454 -6.41 0.62 17.01
N ALA A 455 -5.44 1.47 17.32
CA ALA A 455 -4.53 2.06 16.35
C ALA A 455 -3.15 1.39 16.37
N GLY A 456 -2.51 1.42 15.21
CA GLY A 456 -1.12 0.99 15.01
C GLY A 456 -0.96 -0.33 14.28
N LYS A 457 -1.62 -1.40 14.71
CA LYS A 457 -1.47 -2.76 14.14
C LYS A 457 -2.19 -2.93 12.80
N GLY A 458 -3.42 -2.44 12.73
CA GLY A 458 -4.21 -2.52 11.49
C GLY A 458 -4.32 -3.94 10.93
N HIS A 459 -3.70 -4.19 9.79
CA HIS A 459 -3.71 -5.48 9.09
C HIS A 459 -2.66 -6.48 9.60
N GLU A 460 -1.70 -6.05 10.45
CA GLU A 460 -0.68 -6.95 10.99
C GLU A 460 -1.32 -8.02 11.88
N ASP A 461 -0.85 -9.26 11.69
CA ASP A 461 -1.32 -10.46 12.40
C ASP A 461 -0.23 -11.07 13.29
N TYR A 462 0.77 -10.26 13.65
CA TYR A 462 1.90 -10.68 14.48
C TYR A 462 2.34 -9.59 15.46
N GLN A 463 3.06 -10.01 16.51
CA GLN A 463 3.88 -9.17 17.36
C GLN A 463 5.34 -9.59 17.20
N GLU A 464 6.25 -8.64 16.93
CA GLU A 464 7.68 -8.89 16.75
C GLU A 464 8.41 -8.65 18.08
N ILE A 465 9.00 -9.72 18.64
CA ILE A 465 9.79 -9.70 19.89
C ILE A 465 11.14 -10.36 19.61
N CYS A 466 12.24 -9.67 19.87
CA CYS A 466 13.62 -10.15 19.66
C CYS A 466 13.84 -10.77 18.26
N GLY A 467 13.27 -10.15 17.23
CA GLY A 467 13.38 -10.62 15.84
C GLY A 467 12.50 -11.81 15.46
N VAL A 468 11.68 -12.30 16.41
CA VAL A 468 10.72 -13.39 16.17
C VAL A 468 9.31 -12.82 16.06
N LYS A 469 8.56 -13.22 15.02
CA LYS A 469 7.16 -12.87 14.85
C LYS A 469 6.27 -13.90 15.54
N HIS A 470 5.54 -13.46 16.55
CA HIS A 470 4.55 -14.26 17.26
C HIS A 470 3.16 -13.95 16.71
N PRO A 471 2.31 -14.95 16.42
CA PRO A 471 0.95 -14.71 15.94
C PRO A 471 0.15 -13.81 16.91
N MET A 472 -0.39 -12.73 16.41
CA MET A 472 -1.24 -11.79 17.16
C MET A 472 -2.07 -10.96 16.18
N ASP A 473 -3.31 -11.36 15.94
CA ASP A 473 -4.29 -10.61 15.17
C ASP A 473 -5.34 -10.02 16.12
N GLU A 474 -5.53 -8.70 16.11
CA GLU A 474 -6.50 -8.02 17.00
C GLU A 474 -7.93 -8.54 16.83
N ARG A 475 -8.30 -9.02 15.63
CA ARG A 475 -9.62 -9.62 15.38
C ARG A 475 -9.81 -10.91 16.16
N VAL A 476 -8.75 -11.71 16.24
CA VAL A 476 -8.72 -12.95 17.01
C VAL A 476 -8.78 -12.61 18.50
N LEU A 477 -7.98 -11.65 18.97
CA LEU A 477 -7.98 -11.20 20.36
C LEU A 477 -9.35 -10.66 20.79
N ILE A 478 -10.00 -9.85 19.95
CA ILE A 478 -11.36 -9.35 20.21
C ILE A 478 -12.35 -10.51 20.37
N LYS A 479 -12.29 -11.49 19.45
CA LYS A 479 -13.18 -12.66 19.51
C LYS A 479 -12.98 -13.46 20.81
N GLU A 480 -11.74 -13.73 21.17
CA GLU A 480 -11.40 -14.44 22.43
C GLU A 480 -11.91 -13.67 23.66
N VAL A 481 -11.70 -12.34 23.68
CA VAL A 481 -12.20 -11.47 24.77
C VAL A 481 -13.73 -11.56 24.87
N LEU A 482 -14.45 -11.50 23.75
CA LEU A 482 -15.91 -11.61 23.74
C LEU A 482 -16.42 -12.98 24.21
N GLU A 483 -15.67 -14.06 23.94
CA GLU A 483 -15.97 -15.40 24.46
C GLU A 483 -15.75 -15.44 25.97
N GLU A 484 -14.62 -14.93 26.48
CA GLU A 484 -14.34 -14.85 27.93
C GLU A 484 -15.39 -14.02 28.71
N LEU A 485 -15.92 -12.94 28.10
CA LEU A 485 -16.93 -12.09 28.73
C LEU A 485 -18.32 -12.73 28.78
N LYS A 486 -18.62 -13.68 27.88
CA LYS A 486 -19.88 -14.45 27.90
C LYS A 486 -19.89 -15.56 28.93
N GLU A 487 -18.71 -16.01 29.35
CA GLU A 487 -18.56 -17.09 30.35
C GLU A 487 -18.61 -16.58 31.80
N LYS A 488 -18.54 -15.26 32.00
CA LYS A 488 -18.69 -14.57 33.30
C LYS A 488 -20.15 -14.21 33.56
#